data_69e713f982bfb453bae0cd8f7677392f
#
_entry.id   69e713f982bfb453bae0cd8f7677392f
#
_cell.length_a   1.000
_cell.length_b   1.000
_cell.length_c   1.000
_cell.angle_alpha   90.00
_cell.angle_beta   90.00
_cell.angle_gamma   90.00
#
_symmetry.space_group_name_H-M   'P 1'
#
loop_
_entity.id
_entity.type
_entity.pdbx_description
1 polymer ?
#
loop_
_entity_poly.entity_id
_entity_poly.type
_entity_poly.pdbx_seq_one_letter_code
_entity_poly.pdbx_strand_id
1 'polypeptide(L)'
;GQRQYASLEMYRTYYQGKYQLNDEQMDQFEREQLALAAEFSTPNRNAIAGLCQARGIPVASHDDATAAHVAESHAVGSAIAEFPTTLEAARASRDCGMRVLMGAPNIVRGGLHSGNVAAWQLASHGLLDILSSDYYPASLRAAVFRLVADERKALTLPPAGAAVIRNPAQASGLH
;
A
#
# COMPACT_ATOMS: atom_id res chain seq x y z
N GLY A 1 -5.94 8.07 4.98
CA GLY A 1 -6.76 7.91 6.12
C GLY A 1 -6.07 7.34 7.34
N GLN A 2 -6.85 6.92 8.32
CA GLN A 2 -6.32 6.38 9.59
C GLN A 2 -5.51 5.08 9.42
N ARG A 3 -5.79 4.27 8.42
CA ARG A 3 -5.10 2.99 8.14
C ARG A 3 -3.58 3.14 7.92
N GLN A 4 -3.14 4.32 7.51
CA GLN A 4 -1.73 4.65 7.28
C GLN A 4 -0.91 4.72 8.57
N TYR A 5 -1.55 4.97 9.72
CA TYR A 5 -0.89 5.18 10.99
C TYR A 5 -1.03 3.94 11.89
N ALA A 6 0.04 3.59 12.58
CA ALA A 6 0.07 2.43 13.47
C ALA A 6 -0.83 2.60 14.71
N SER A 7 -1.17 3.85 15.08
CA SER A 7 -2.08 4.15 16.19
C SER A 7 -2.84 5.45 15.95
N LEU A 8 -3.97 5.61 16.68
CA LEU A 8 -4.74 6.85 16.71
C LEU A 8 -3.91 8.02 17.25
N GLU A 9 -3.04 7.77 18.23
CA GLU A 9 -2.14 8.78 18.81
C GLU A 9 -1.18 9.33 17.75
N MET A 10 -0.57 8.48 16.92
CA MET A 10 0.30 8.91 15.81
C MET A 10 -0.48 9.72 14.78
N TYR A 11 -1.72 9.32 14.46
CA TYR A 11 -2.60 10.08 13.58
C TYR A 11 -2.87 11.48 14.14
N ARG A 12 -3.26 11.59 15.42
CA ARG A 12 -3.54 12.87 16.09
C ARG A 12 -2.29 13.76 16.11
N THR A 13 -1.15 13.22 16.56
CA THR A 13 0.12 13.96 16.61
C THR A 13 0.50 14.53 15.26
N TYR A 14 0.35 13.74 14.19
CA TYR A 14 0.65 14.20 12.83
C TYR A 14 -0.25 15.36 12.40
N TYR A 15 -1.57 15.24 12.56
CA TYR A 15 -2.50 16.27 12.10
C TYR A 15 -2.51 17.51 12.98
N GLN A 16 -2.30 17.36 14.29
CA GLN A 16 -2.08 18.50 15.17
C GLN A 16 -0.86 19.30 14.75
N GLY A 17 0.26 18.63 14.48
CA GLY A 17 1.46 19.30 13.99
C GLY A 17 1.29 19.95 12.61
N LYS A 18 0.65 19.23 11.67
CA LYS A 18 0.46 19.69 10.29
C LYS A 18 -0.45 20.92 10.19
N TYR A 19 -1.53 20.96 10.95
CA TYR A 19 -2.55 22.01 10.90
C TYR A 19 -2.51 22.95 12.10
N GLN A 20 -1.55 22.73 13.02
CA GLN A 20 -1.38 23.53 14.26
C GLN A 20 -2.67 23.54 15.11
N LEU A 21 -3.33 22.38 15.25
CA LEU A 21 -4.56 22.23 16.00
C LEU A 21 -4.26 22.02 17.48
N ASN A 22 -5.05 22.67 18.35
CA ASN A 22 -5.12 22.30 19.76
C ASN A 22 -6.00 21.03 19.94
N ASP A 23 -6.10 20.51 21.16
CA ASP A 23 -6.81 19.26 21.43
C ASP A 23 -8.29 19.34 21.06
N GLU A 24 -8.97 20.44 21.38
CA GLU A 24 -10.39 20.66 21.07
C GLU A 24 -10.65 20.72 19.57
N GLN A 25 -9.78 21.40 18.84
CA GLN A 25 -9.83 21.47 17.37
C GLN A 25 -9.50 20.11 16.73
N MET A 26 -8.59 19.34 17.32
CA MET A 26 -8.31 17.99 16.84
C MET A 26 -9.49 17.04 17.06
N ASP A 27 -10.17 17.12 18.18
CA ASP A 27 -11.39 16.34 18.43
C ASP A 27 -12.51 16.71 17.45
N GLN A 28 -12.67 17.98 17.15
CA GLN A 28 -13.63 18.42 16.13
C GLN A 28 -13.25 17.90 14.73
N PHE A 29 -11.99 18.07 14.35
CA PHE A 29 -11.46 17.57 13.08
C PHE A 29 -11.69 16.07 12.92
N GLU A 30 -11.42 15.29 13.96
CA GLU A 30 -11.62 13.83 13.94
C GLU A 30 -13.11 13.47 13.77
N ARG A 31 -14.01 14.10 14.50
CA ARG A 31 -15.46 13.90 14.34
C ARG A 31 -15.93 14.19 12.91
N GLU A 32 -15.50 15.30 12.34
CA GLU A 32 -15.84 15.68 10.97
C GLU A 32 -15.31 14.67 9.93
N GLN A 33 -14.05 14.23 10.09
CA GLN A 33 -13.47 13.23 9.19
C GLN A 33 -14.19 11.88 9.28
N LEU A 34 -14.59 11.46 10.49
CA LEU A 34 -15.37 10.23 10.68
C LEU A 34 -16.77 10.33 10.07
N ALA A 35 -17.45 11.47 10.25
CA ALA A 35 -18.76 11.71 9.65
C ALA A 35 -18.71 11.68 8.12
N LEU A 36 -17.76 12.39 7.52
CA LEU A 36 -17.53 12.38 6.07
C LEU A 36 -17.20 10.97 5.55
N ALA A 37 -16.36 10.23 6.28
CA ALA A 37 -16.01 8.87 5.91
C ALA A 37 -17.24 7.94 5.98
N ALA A 38 -18.07 8.05 7.01
CA ALA A 38 -19.30 7.27 7.15
C ALA A 38 -20.29 7.55 6.01
N GLU A 39 -20.44 8.80 5.61
CA GLU A 39 -21.37 9.22 4.56
C GLU A 39 -20.87 8.85 3.15
N PHE A 40 -19.62 9.11 2.83
CA PHE A 40 -19.14 9.09 1.44
C PHE A 40 -18.18 7.94 1.09
N SER A 41 -17.49 7.33 2.07
CA SER A 41 -16.41 6.39 1.76
C SER A 41 -16.90 5.16 0.98
N THR A 42 -17.91 4.47 1.48
CA THR A 42 -18.42 3.25 0.84
C THR A 42 -19.18 3.53 -0.47
N PRO A 43 -20.10 4.50 -0.56
CA PRO A 43 -20.76 4.83 -1.82
C PRO A 43 -19.79 5.24 -2.91
N ASN A 44 -18.83 6.12 -2.61
CA ASN A 44 -17.85 6.58 -3.59
C ASN A 44 -16.92 5.46 -4.05
N ARG A 45 -16.43 4.64 -3.13
CA ARG A 45 -15.59 3.48 -3.45
C ARG A 45 -16.31 2.53 -4.41
N ASN A 46 -17.57 2.19 -4.11
CA ASN A 46 -18.35 1.29 -4.94
C ASN A 46 -18.64 1.89 -6.32
N ALA A 47 -18.98 3.18 -6.39
CA ALA A 47 -19.22 3.86 -7.66
C ALA A 47 -17.96 3.90 -8.54
N ILE A 48 -16.81 4.26 -7.98
CA ILE A 48 -15.52 4.29 -8.70
C ILE A 48 -15.12 2.88 -9.14
N ALA A 49 -15.22 1.88 -8.27
CA ALA A 49 -14.91 0.49 -8.59
C ALA A 49 -15.79 -0.02 -9.74
N GLY A 50 -17.09 0.25 -9.70
CA GLY A 50 -18.02 -0.11 -10.79
C GLY A 50 -17.67 0.56 -12.12
N LEU A 51 -17.29 1.85 -12.09
CA LEU A 51 -16.84 2.57 -13.29
C LEU A 51 -15.53 1.98 -13.87
N CYS A 52 -14.58 1.60 -13.00
CA CYS A 52 -13.34 0.97 -13.41
C CYS A 52 -13.61 -0.42 -14.03
N GLN A 53 -14.41 -1.22 -13.36
CA GLN A 53 -14.80 -2.54 -13.84
C GLN A 53 -15.48 -2.48 -15.22
N ALA A 54 -16.43 -1.55 -15.42
CA ALA A 54 -17.09 -1.36 -16.70
C ALA A 54 -16.14 -0.97 -17.85
N ARG A 55 -14.95 -0.47 -17.53
CA ARG A 55 -13.94 -0.05 -18.49
C ARG A 55 -12.72 -0.98 -18.55
N GLY A 56 -12.72 -2.08 -17.80
CA GLY A 56 -11.58 -2.98 -17.69
C GLY A 56 -10.32 -2.34 -17.07
N ILE A 57 -10.52 -1.32 -16.23
CA ILE A 57 -9.41 -0.62 -15.55
C ILE A 57 -9.14 -1.34 -14.22
N PRO A 58 -7.92 -1.85 -13.97
CA PRO A 58 -7.55 -2.45 -12.70
C PRO A 58 -7.63 -1.44 -11.55
N VAL A 59 -8.11 -1.90 -10.39
CA VAL A 59 -8.23 -1.10 -9.17
C VAL A 59 -7.19 -1.57 -8.16
N ALA A 60 -6.54 -0.63 -7.51
CA ALA A 60 -5.66 -0.88 -6.37
C ALA A 60 -6.34 -0.45 -5.06
N SER A 61 -6.16 -1.24 -4.00
CA SER A 61 -6.39 -0.78 -2.62
C SER A 61 -5.17 -0.01 -2.11
N HIS A 62 -5.29 0.66 -0.97
CA HIS A 62 -4.18 1.39 -0.37
C HIS A 62 -4.20 1.29 1.15
N ASP A 63 -3.03 1.00 1.75
CA ASP A 63 -2.82 0.96 3.20
C ASP A 63 -3.70 -0.06 3.94
N ASP A 64 -4.02 -1.20 3.34
CA ASP A 64 -4.71 -2.27 4.06
C ASP A 64 -3.84 -2.81 5.20
N ALA A 65 -4.42 -2.87 6.42
CA ALA A 65 -3.70 -3.22 7.63
C ALA A 65 -4.10 -4.58 8.21
N THR A 66 -5.28 -5.09 7.88
CA THR A 66 -5.83 -6.34 8.40
C THR A 66 -6.43 -7.19 7.28
N ALA A 67 -6.63 -8.48 7.55
CA ALA A 67 -7.34 -9.37 6.62
C ALA A 67 -8.75 -8.88 6.30
N ALA A 68 -9.44 -8.23 7.25
CA ALA A 68 -10.76 -7.64 7.03
C ALA A 68 -10.71 -6.48 6.02
N HIS A 69 -9.72 -5.60 6.10
CA HIS A 69 -9.51 -4.53 5.11
C HIS A 69 -9.26 -5.09 3.72
N VAL A 70 -8.44 -6.15 3.63
CA VAL A 70 -8.17 -6.82 2.35
C VAL A 70 -9.44 -7.46 1.77
N ALA A 71 -10.25 -8.12 2.61
CA ALA A 71 -11.52 -8.68 2.17
C ALA A 71 -12.47 -7.62 1.61
N GLU A 72 -12.59 -6.45 2.27
CA GLU A 72 -13.35 -5.31 1.77
C GLU A 72 -12.82 -4.80 0.41
N SER A 73 -11.50 -4.68 0.28
CA SER A 73 -10.85 -4.21 -0.94
C SER A 73 -11.02 -5.21 -2.08
N HIS A 74 -10.88 -6.49 -1.80
CA HIS A 74 -11.09 -7.56 -2.78
C HIS A 74 -12.56 -7.63 -3.23
N ALA A 75 -13.51 -7.49 -2.32
CA ALA A 75 -14.94 -7.52 -2.62
C ALA A 75 -15.39 -6.43 -3.61
N VAL A 76 -14.71 -5.29 -3.67
CA VAL A 76 -14.97 -4.24 -4.67
C VAL A 76 -14.13 -4.40 -5.95
N GLY A 77 -13.40 -5.51 -6.10
CA GLY A 77 -12.67 -5.86 -7.31
C GLY A 77 -11.24 -5.31 -7.37
N SER A 78 -10.63 -4.96 -6.24
CA SER A 78 -9.21 -4.58 -6.22
C SER A 78 -8.34 -5.78 -6.61
N ALA A 79 -7.48 -5.59 -7.59
CA ALA A 79 -6.52 -6.57 -8.09
C ALA A 79 -5.09 -6.36 -7.56
N ILE A 80 -4.83 -5.18 -7.02
CA ILE A 80 -3.53 -4.76 -6.49
C ILE A 80 -3.72 -4.29 -5.06
N ALA A 81 -2.89 -4.77 -4.14
CA ALA A 81 -2.77 -4.28 -2.77
C ALA A 81 -1.56 -3.34 -2.70
N GLU A 82 -1.81 -2.03 -2.73
CA GLU A 82 -0.77 -1.02 -2.66
C GLU A 82 -0.47 -0.68 -1.21
N PHE A 83 0.79 -0.83 -0.83
CA PHE A 83 1.34 -0.52 0.50
C PHE A 83 0.58 -1.18 1.66
N PRO A 84 0.35 -2.52 1.66
CA PRO A 84 -0.16 -3.17 2.85
C PRO A 84 0.75 -2.82 4.04
N THR A 85 0.15 -2.41 5.15
CA THR A 85 0.92 -1.89 6.29
C THR A 85 1.42 -2.98 7.24
N THR A 86 0.91 -4.21 7.09
CA THR A 86 1.27 -5.37 7.92
C THR A 86 1.59 -6.60 7.08
N LEU A 87 2.32 -7.55 7.67
CA LEU A 87 2.56 -8.86 7.06
C LEU A 87 1.26 -9.66 6.91
N GLU A 88 0.32 -9.51 7.85
CA GLU A 88 -1.01 -10.12 7.79
C GLU A 88 -1.76 -9.67 6.54
N ALA A 89 -1.87 -8.36 6.32
CA ALA A 89 -2.55 -7.80 5.15
C ALA A 89 -1.89 -8.24 3.84
N ALA A 90 -0.56 -8.26 3.77
CA ALA A 90 0.16 -8.71 2.58
C ALA A 90 -0.12 -10.20 2.27
N ARG A 91 -0.17 -11.06 3.27
CA ARG A 91 -0.53 -12.49 3.13
C ARG A 91 -1.97 -12.65 2.66
N ALA A 92 -2.91 -12.00 3.35
CA ALA A 92 -4.33 -12.02 2.97
C ALA A 92 -4.56 -11.53 1.53
N SER A 93 -3.83 -10.49 1.10
CA SER A 93 -3.88 -10.01 -0.29
C SER A 93 -3.45 -11.08 -1.28
N ARG A 94 -2.36 -11.80 -1.00
CA ARG A 94 -1.90 -12.91 -1.85
C ARG A 94 -2.88 -14.07 -1.87
N ASP A 95 -3.46 -14.41 -0.73
CA ASP A 95 -4.46 -15.48 -0.60
C ASP A 95 -5.73 -15.15 -1.40
N CYS A 96 -6.10 -13.87 -1.51
CA CYS A 96 -7.17 -13.37 -2.38
C CYS A 96 -6.76 -13.24 -3.86
N GLY A 97 -5.52 -13.57 -4.26
CA GLY A 97 -5.04 -13.44 -5.63
C GLY A 97 -4.65 -12.01 -6.04
N MET A 98 -4.64 -11.07 -5.10
CA MET A 98 -4.18 -9.70 -5.35
C MET A 98 -2.66 -9.65 -5.44
N ARG A 99 -2.12 -8.74 -6.24
CA ARG A 99 -0.68 -8.47 -6.34
C ARG A 99 -0.26 -7.42 -5.32
N VAL A 100 0.79 -7.70 -4.55
CA VAL A 100 1.30 -6.79 -3.54
C VAL A 100 2.32 -5.83 -4.15
N LEU A 101 2.04 -4.53 -4.00
CA LEU A 101 2.87 -3.44 -4.50
C LEU A 101 3.48 -2.65 -3.33
N MET A 102 4.79 -2.38 -3.41
CA MET A 102 5.51 -1.52 -2.46
C MET A 102 6.33 -0.45 -3.18
N GLY A 103 6.63 0.63 -2.48
CA GLY A 103 7.50 1.68 -2.99
C GLY A 103 8.98 1.30 -2.96
N ALA A 104 9.68 1.46 -4.07
CA ALA A 104 11.13 1.26 -4.16
C ALA A 104 11.94 2.14 -3.17
N PRO A 105 11.53 3.37 -2.84
CA PRO A 105 12.19 4.16 -1.80
C PRO A 105 12.30 3.47 -0.44
N ASN A 106 11.33 2.60 -0.10
CA ASN A 106 11.35 1.81 1.12
C ASN A 106 12.56 0.85 1.16
N ILE A 107 12.87 0.22 0.04
CA ILE A 107 14.08 -0.62 -0.10
C ILE A 107 15.35 0.22 -0.02
N VAL A 108 15.37 1.36 -0.73
CA VAL A 108 16.57 2.21 -0.82
C VAL A 108 16.92 2.86 0.52
N ARG A 109 15.93 3.19 1.34
CA ARG A 109 16.15 3.77 2.68
C ARG A 109 16.48 2.75 3.76
N GLY A 110 16.25 1.46 3.50
CA GLY A 110 16.55 0.37 4.44
C GLY A 110 15.46 0.13 5.48
N GLY A 111 14.27 0.65 5.30
CA GLY A 111 13.11 0.45 6.19
C GLY A 111 12.16 1.64 6.23
N LEU A 112 11.07 1.49 7.00
CA LEU A 112 10.08 2.54 7.26
C LEU A 112 10.27 3.15 8.64
N HIS A 113 10.13 4.46 8.72
CA HIS A 113 10.10 5.20 9.99
C HIS A 113 8.72 5.12 10.70
N SER A 114 7.71 4.53 10.04
CA SER A 114 6.31 4.54 10.49
C SER A 114 5.85 3.29 11.24
N GLY A 115 6.75 2.31 11.49
CA GLY A 115 6.37 1.04 12.13
C GLY A 115 5.62 0.06 11.21
N ASN A 116 5.36 0.40 9.95
CA ASN A 116 4.72 -0.47 8.97
C ASN A 116 5.70 -1.54 8.45
N VAL A 117 5.17 -2.59 7.83
CA VAL A 117 5.99 -3.67 7.25
C VAL A 117 6.95 -3.14 6.17
N ALA A 118 8.19 -3.56 6.22
CA ALA A 118 9.20 -3.14 5.25
C ALA A 118 9.11 -3.97 3.96
N ALA A 119 9.32 -3.32 2.81
CA ALA A 119 9.25 -3.98 1.50
C ALA A 119 10.25 -5.14 1.35
N TRP A 120 11.47 -5.04 1.92
CA TRP A 120 12.42 -6.14 1.94
C TRP A 120 11.93 -7.34 2.77
N GLN A 121 11.16 -7.09 3.84
CA GLN A 121 10.56 -8.16 4.64
C GLN A 121 9.47 -8.90 3.83
N LEU A 122 8.65 -8.18 3.07
CA LEU A 122 7.71 -8.81 2.16
C LEU A 122 8.42 -9.60 1.06
N ALA A 123 9.51 -9.07 0.51
CA ALA A 123 10.33 -9.77 -0.48
C ALA A 123 10.91 -11.09 0.07
N SER A 124 11.43 -11.10 1.30
CA SER A 124 11.98 -12.29 1.94
C SER A 124 10.93 -13.36 2.25
N HIS A 125 9.65 -12.99 2.36
CA HIS A 125 8.54 -13.91 2.53
C HIS A 125 7.86 -14.30 1.19
N GLY A 126 8.39 -13.86 0.05
CA GLY A 126 7.79 -14.13 -1.26
C GLY A 126 6.46 -13.41 -1.50
N LEU A 127 6.21 -12.32 -0.77
CA LEU A 127 4.96 -11.56 -0.81
C LEU A 127 5.03 -10.28 -1.64
N LEU A 128 6.21 -9.90 -2.15
CA LEU A 128 6.39 -8.71 -2.97
C LEU A 128 6.26 -9.05 -4.45
N ASP A 129 5.28 -8.48 -5.14
CA ASP A 129 5.07 -8.67 -6.58
C ASP A 129 5.54 -7.50 -7.42
N ILE A 130 5.29 -6.27 -6.96
CA ILE A 130 5.48 -5.03 -7.71
C ILE A 130 6.25 -4.01 -6.89
N LEU A 131 7.18 -3.32 -7.54
CA LEU A 131 7.81 -2.11 -7.02
C LEU A 131 7.40 -0.91 -7.88
N SER A 132 6.91 0.14 -7.22
CA SER A 132 6.69 1.46 -7.84
C SER A 132 7.82 2.42 -7.49
N SER A 133 8.03 3.42 -8.33
CA SER A 133 8.99 4.50 -8.04
C SER A 133 8.52 5.41 -6.90
N ASP A 134 7.21 5.41 -6.64
CA ASP A 134 6.59 6.35 -5.72
C ASP A 134 7.03 7.79 -6.09
N TYR A 135 7.47 8.59 -5.14
CA TYR A 135 7.95 9.97 -5.36
C TYR A 135 9.42 10.07 -5.83
N TYR A 136 10.17 8.93 -5.97
CA TYR A 136 11.60 8.94 -6.33
C TYR A 136 11.91 7.98 -7.49
N PRO A 137 11.80 8.42 -8.76
CA PRO A 137 11.96 7.58 -9.94
C PRO A 137 13.28 6.79 -9.99
N ALA A 138 14.39 7.38 -9.58
CA ALA A 138 15.70 6.72 -9.58
C ALA A 138 15.80 5.53 -8.60
N SER A 139 14.87 5.43 -7.65
CA SER A 139 14.86 4.35 -6.64
C SER A 139 14.59 2.97 -7.23
N LEU A 140 13.83 2.85 -8.33
CA LEU A 140 13.48 1.56 -8.92
C LEU A 140 14.72 0.71 -9.24
N ARG A 141 15.66 1.28 -9.99
CA ARG A 141 16.89 0.57 -10.35
C ARG A 141 17.73 0.22 -9.11
N ALA A 142 17.88 1.17 -8.19
CA ALA A 142 18.63 0.95 -6.97
C ALA A 142 18.00 -0.14 -6.09
N ALA A 143 16.68 -0.18 -5.99
CA ALA A 143 15.95 -1.19 -5.22
C ALA A 143 16.16 -2.61 -5.77
N VAL A 144 16.12 -2.80 -7.10
CA VAL A 144 16.38 -4.10 -7.72
C VAL A 144 17.75 -4.64 -7.29
N PHE A 145 18.81 -3.84 -7.45
CA PHE A 145 20.16 -4.29 -7.08
C PHE A 145 20.33 -4.48 -5.57
N ARG A 146 19.70 -3.66 -4.74
CA ARG A 146 19.74 -3.84 -3.28
C ARG A 146 19.05 -5.14 -2.84
N LEU A 147 17.89 -5.49 -3.40
CA LEU A 147 17.20 -6.74 -3.10
C LEU A 147 18.03 -7.98 -3.48
N VAL A 148 18.78 -7.89 -4.58
CA VAL A 148 19.65 -8.98 -5.05
C VAL A 148 20.93 -9.09 -4.25
N ALA A 149 21.56 -7.95 -3.89
CA ALA A 149 22.83 -7.89 -3.16
C ALA A 149 22.69 -8.10 -1.66
N ASP A 150 21.47 -8.05 -1.11
CA ASP A 150 21.22 -8.19 0.32
C ASP A 150 21.61 -9.61 0.79
N GLU A 151 22.35 -9.69 1.90
CA GLU A 151 22.80 -10.96 2.49
C GLU A 151 21.62 -11.89 2.83
N ARG A 152 20.44 -11.33 3.08
CA ARG A 152 19.19 -12.05 3.31
C ARG A 152 18.65 -12.74 2.04
N LYS A 153 19.22 -12.45 0.86
CA LYS A 153 18.88 -13.03 -0.45
C LYS A 153 17.36 -13.04 -0.69
N ALA A 154 16.72 -11.91 -0.41
CA ALA A 154 15.29 -11.77 -0.51
C ALA A 154 14.75 -12.13 -1.91
N LEU A 155 15.50 -11.74 -2.96
CA LEU A 155 15.17 -12.08 -4.35
C LEU A 155 16.45 -12.34 -5.17
N THR A 156 16.33 -13.16 -6.21
CA THR A 156 17.33 -13.23 -7.28
C THR A 156 17.03 -12.18 -8.35
N LEU A 157 17.98 -11.94 -9.27
CA LEU A 157 17.84 -10.89 -10.28
C LEU A 157 16.61 -11.02 -11.20
N PRO A 158 16.21 -12.21 -11.69
CA PRO A 158 15.05 -12.33 -12.55
C PRO A 158 13.72 -11.90 -11.87
N PRO A 159 13.34 -12.37 -10.66
CA PRO A 159 12.14 -11.89 -9.99
C PRO A 159 12.24 -10.43 -9.56
N ALA A 160 13.40 -9.92 -9.13
CA ALA A 160 13.57 -8.51 -8.80
C ALA A 160 13.38 -7.61 -10.04
N GLY A 161 13.89 -8.00 -11.19
CA GLY A 161 13.64 -7.33 -12.47
C GLY A 161 12.17 -7.42 -12.90
N ALA A 162 11.53 -8.58 -12.72
CA ALA A 162 10.11 -8.74 -13.01
C ALA A 162 9.23 -7.81 -12.18
N ALA A 163 9.59 -7.55 -10.92
CA ALA A 163 8.83 -6.67 -10.03
C ALA A 163 8.77 -5.20 -10.49
N VAL A 164 9.70 -4.76 -11.34
CA VAL A 164 9.73 -3.37 -11.86
C VAL A 164 9.34 -3.26 -13.35
N ILE A 165 9.21 -4.38 -14.08
CA ILE A 165 8.91 -4.37 -15.51
C ILE A 165 7.67 -5.19 -15.82
N ARG A 166 7.76 -6.51 -15.76
CA ARG A 166 6.70 -7.42 -16.22
C ARG A 166 5.48 -7.39 -15.32
N ASN A 167 5.69 -7.49 -14.01
CA ASN A 167 4.58 -7.61 -13.07
C ASN A 167 3.70 -6.35 -13.01
N PRO A 168 4.25 -5.11 -12.98
CA PRO A 168 3.43 -3.91 -13.06
C PRO A 168 2.70 -3.79 -14.40
N ALA A 169 3.33 -4.14 -15.53
CA ALA A 169 2.68 -4.14 -16.85
C ALA A 169 1.47 -5.08 -16.86
N GLN A 170 1.64 -6.33 -16.43
CA GLN A 170 0.53 -7.30 -16.35
C GLN A 170 -0.57 -6.85 -15.38
N ALA A 171 -0.20 -6.30 -14.22
CA ALA A 171 -1.18 -5.81 -13.24
C ALA A 171 -2.00 -4.61 -13.76
N SER A 172 -1.42 -3.83 -14.66
CA SER A 172 -2.08 -2.68 -15.33
C SER A 172 -2.84 -3.08 -16.61
N GLY A 173 -2.90 -4.38 -16.95
CA GLY A 173 -3.57 -4.87 -18.17
C GLY A 173 -2.76 -4.64 -19.47
N LEU A 174 -1.48 -4.30 -19.36
CA LEU A 174 -0.58 -4.20 -20.51
C LEU A 174 0.05 -5.56 -20.81
N HIS A 175 0.04 -5.95 -22.09
CA HIS A 175 0.53 -7.25 -22.59
C HIS A 175 1.66 -7.06 -23.60
#